data_c10d81c1887c15488734b833757c3a8a
#
_entry.id   c10d81c1887c15488734b833757c3a8a
#
_cell.length_a   1.000
_cell.length_b   1.000
_cell.length_c   1.000
_cell.angle_alpha   90.00
_cell.angle_beta   90.00
_cell.angle_gamma   90.00
#
_symmetry.space_group_name_H-M   'P 1'
#
loop_
_entity.id
_entity.type
_entity.pdbx_description
1 polymer ?
#
loop_
_entity_poly.entity_id
_entity_poly.type
_entity_poly.pdbx_seq_one_letter_code
_entity_poly.pdbx_strand_id
1 'polypeptide(L)'
;MLMMFKDILRTLIFTLVPGLIFAFLVMSALPTFKKSGFKNTIKGFFKSLKNKDHLFLFLLLIYFFIVIYRTLFQRDFSYDSLSDVFGGWKIFKTQYTGLDYQVIGNIAMFFPFGLLWTLTFEREEKSVKTLLITLLSSLCFSAFIEITQLIFSKGTFQFSDIVYNTLGGVLGAVIFII
;
A
#
# COMPACT_ATOMS: atom_id res chain seq x y z
N MET A 1 -9.17 -8.36 17.97
CA MET A 1 -9.76 -7.15 17.39
C MET A 1 -9.18 -5.86 18.01
N LEU A 2 -9.23 -5.64 19.32
CA LEU A 2 -8.74 -4.41 19.98
C LEU A 2 -7.23 -4.18 19.75
N MET A 3 -6.39 -5.23 19.81
CA MET A 3 -4.94 -5.11 19.53
C MET A 3 -4.68 -4.66 18.09
N MET A 4 -5.34 -5.27 17.11
CA MET A 4 -5.20 -4.91 15.70
C MET A 4 -5.60 -3.43 15.44
N PHE A 5 -6.68 -2.97 16.08
CA PHE A 5 -7.09 -1.58 15.99
C PHE A 5 -6.06 -0.61 16.58
N LYS A 6 -5.48 -0.95 17.75
CA LYS A 6 -4.40 -0.16 18.36
C LYS A 6 -3.15 -0.11 17.47
N ASP A 7 -2.78 -1.20 16.83
CA ASP A 7 -1.63 -1.25 15.92
C ASP A 7 -1.86 -0.38 14.67
N ILE A 8 -3.06 -0.45 14.09
CA ILE A 8 -3.44 0.43 12.96
C ILE A 8 -3.36 1.90 13.37
N LEU A 9 -3.97 2.25 14.51
CA LEU A 9 -3.97 3.63 15.02
C LEU A 9 -2.55 4.12 15.29
N ARG A 10 -1.72 3.30 15.94
CA ARG A 10 -0.32 3.60 16.17
C ARG A 10 0.43 3.84 14.86
N THR A 11 0.26 2.95 13.88
CA THR A 11 0.86 3.12 12.55
C THR A 11 0.46 4.46 11.94
N LEU A 12 -0.83 4.78 11.92
CA LEU A 12 -1.31 6.05 11.35
C LEU A 12 -0.72 7.27 12.06
N ILE A 13 -0.68 7.27 13.39
CA ILE A 13 -0.11 8.39 14.18
C ILE A 13 1.36 8.63 13.81
N PHE A 14 2.18 7.56 13.72
CA PHE A 14 3.60 7.69 13.42
C PHE A 14 3.91 7.95 11.95
N THR A 15 3.04 7.58 11.03
CA THR A 15 3.30 7.68 9.58
C THR A 15 2.62 8.85 8.91
N LEU A 16 1.58 9.44 9.51
CA LEU A 16 0.81 10.50 8.85
C LEU A 16 1.69 11.70 8.49
N VAL A 17 2.42 12.24 9.46
CA VAL A 17 3.27 13.43 9.24
C VAL A 17 4.45 13.12 8.30
N PRO A 18 5.26 12.05 8.52
CA PRO A 18 6.29 11.66 7.56
C PRO A 18 5.75 11.34 6.17
N GLY A 19 4.59 10.69 6.07
CA GLY A 19 3.93 10.40 4.80
C GLY A 19 3.50 11.65 4.03
N LEU A 20 2.96 12.66 4.74
CA LEU A 20 2.63 13.96 4.16
C LEU A 20 3.89 14.66 3.61
N ILE A 21 4.98 14.65 4.37
CA ILE A 21 6.26 15.22 3.95
C ILE A 21 6.80 14.47 2.74
N PHE A 22 6.81 13.13 2.77
CA PHE A 22 7.24 12.29 1.66
C PHE A 22 6.46 12.60 0.38
N ALA A 23 5.12 12.59 0.45
CA ALA A 23 4.26 12.87 -0.70
C ALA A 23 4.49 14.28 -1.26
N PHE A 24 4.65 15.28 -0.38
CA PHE A 24 4.98 16.64 -0.79
C PHE A 24 6.32 16.70 -1.52
N LEU A 25 7.37 16.06 -0.98
CA LEU A 25 8.71 16.05 -1.58
C LEU A 25 8.71 15.37 -2.96
N VAL A 26 8.08 14.18 -3.07
CA VAL A 26 7.98 13.46 -4.33
C VAL A 26 7.24 14.28 -5.38
N MET A 27 6.06 14.82 -5.05
CA MET A 27 5.31 15.64 -6.00
C MET A 27 6.06 16.91 -6.40
N SER A 28 6.71 17.58 -5.44
CA SER A 28 7.49 18.80 -5.72
C SER A 28 8.71 18.55 -6.60
N ALA A 29 9.24 17.32 -6.62
CA ALA A 29 10.33 16.92 -7.52
C ALA A 29 9.88 16.64 -8.94
N LEU A 30 8.59 16.35 -9.16
CA LEU A 30 8.06 16.10 -10.51
C LEU A 30 8.06 17.38 -11.34
N PRO A 31 8.41 17.33 -12.64
CA PRO A 31 8.48 18.49 -13.50
C PRO A 31 7.18 19.31 -13.56
N THR A 32 6.04 18.64 -13.48
CA THR A 32 4.70 19.25 -13.50
C THR A 32 4.41 20.17 -12.30
N PHE A 33 5.09 19.95 -11.16
CA PHE A 33 4.87 20.71 -9.93
C PHE A 33 6.03 21.64 -9.57
N LYS A 34 7.21 21.42 -10.19
CA LYS A 34 8.40 22.19 -9.92
C LYS A 34 8.25 23.64 -10.36
N LYS A 35 8.38 24.58 -9.43
CA LYS A 35 8.36 26.02 -9.70
C LYS A 35 9.63 26.69 -9.16
N SER A 36 9.96 27.85 -9.72
CA SER A 36 11.11 28.61 -9.23
C SER A 36 10.85 29.19 -7.83
N GLY A 37 11.65 28.74 -6.86
CA GLY A 37 11.59 29.23 -5.49
C GLY A 37 10.64 28.46 -4.58
N PHE A 38 11.07 28.19 -3.36
CA PHE A 38 10.39 27.35 -2.37
C PHE A 38 8.95 27.82 -2.06
N LYS A 39 8.75 29.14 -1.86
CA LYS A 39 7.42 29.71 -1.58
C LYS A 39 6.43 29.49 -2.73
N ASN A 40 6.90 29.59 -3.97
CA ASN A 40 6.08 29.38 -5.16
C ASN A 40 5.75 27.90 -5.36
N THR A 41 6.68 27.00 -5.02
CA THR A 41 6.47 25.55 -5.03
C THR A 41 5.37 25.16 -4.04
N ILE A 42 5.41 25.67 -2.80
CA ILE A 42 4.37 25.40 -1.77
C ILE A 42 3.00 25.91 -2.25
N LYS A 43 2.91 27.17 -2.70
CA LYS A 43 1.63 27.70 -3.21
C LYS A 43 1.11 26.91 -4.42
N GLY A 44 2.00 26.53 -5.33
CA GLY A 44 1.70 25.71 -6.50
C GLY A 44 1.19 24.33 -6.11
N PHE A 45 1.80 23.69 -5.12
CA PHE A 45 1.41 22.41 -4.59
C PHE A 45 -0.03 22.46 -4.04
N PHE A 46 -0.35 23.36 -3.10
CA PHE A 46 -1.71 23.46 -2.56
C PHE A 46 -2.75 23.80 -3.63
N LYS A 47 -2.39 24.63 -4.63
CA LYS A 47 -3.26 24.89 -5.77
C LYS A 47 -3.49 23.64 -6.62
N SER A 48 -2.47 22.80 -6.80
CA SER A 48 -2.56 21.58 -7.59
C SER A 48 -3.47 20.53 -6.96
N LEU A 49 -3.56 20.46 -5.63
CA LEU A 49 -4.46 19.52 -4.92
C LEU A 49 -5.97 19.78 -5.15
N LYS A 50 -6.32 20.92 -5.80
CA LYS A 50 -7.69 21.14 -6.30
C LYS A 50 -8.02 20.28 -7.51
N ASN A 51 -7.03 19.80 -8.24
CA ASN A 51 -7.19 18.81 -9.29
C ASN A 51 -7.29 17.42 -8.66
N LYS A 52 -8.32 16.65 -9.05
CA LYS A 52 -8.59 15.32 -8.50
C LYS A 52 -7.45 14.34 -8.77
N ASP A 53 -6.82 14.38 -9.94
CA ASP A 53 -5.72 13.46 -10.27
C ASP A 53 -4.50 13.70 -9.37
N HIS A 54 -4.18 14.95 -9.12
CA HIS A 54 -3.10 15.33 -8.22
C HIS A 54 -3.44 14.99 -6.76
N LEU A 55 -4.70 15.13 -6.36
CA LEU A 55 -5.16 14.74 -5.03
C LEU A 55 -5.05 13.23 -4.83
N PHE A 56 -5.50 12.42 -5.81
CA PHE A 56 -5.41 10.97 -5.72
C PHE A 56 -3.95 10.50 -5.74
N LEU A 57 -3.08 11.10 -6.57
CA LEU A 57 -1.65 10.83 -6.52
C LEU A 57 -1.05 11.15 -5.14
N PHE A 58 -1.42 12.28 -4.55
CA PHE A 58 -0.97 12.65 -3.20
C PHE A 58 -1.39 11.64 -2.14
N LEU A 59 -2.66 11.22 -2.16
CA LEU A 59 -3.19 10.19 -1.24
C LEU A 59 -2.51 8.84 -1.47
N LEU A 60 -2.27 8.45 -2.72
CA LEU A 60 -1.56 7.22 -3.07
C LEU A 60 -0.13 7.22 -2.53
N LEU A 61 0.61 8.34 -2.65
CA LEU A 61 1.96 8.46 -2.12
C LEU A 61 2.01 8.38 -0.59
N ILE A 62 1.07 9.02 0.11
CA ILE A 62 0.93 8.87 1.56
C ILE A 62 0.68 7.41 1.92
N TYR A 63 -0.26 6.78 1.22
CA TYR A 63 -0.62 5.39 1.46
C TYR A 63 0.55 4.44 1.18
N PHE A 64 1.27 4.67 0.10
CA PHE A 64 2.49 3.94 -0.23
C PHE A 64 3.52 4.00 0.92
N PHE A 65 3.72 5.20 1.48
CA PHE A 65 4.60 5.39 2.62
C PHE A 65 4.12 4.60 3.86
N ILE A 66 2.80 4.63 4.15
CA ILE A 66 2.21 3.88 5.26
C ILE A 66 2.45 2.39 5.11
N VAL A 67 2.22 1.83 3.92
CA VAL A 67 2.42 0.41 3.64
C VAL A 67 3.89 0.02 3.82
N ILE A 68 4.81 0.76 3.21
CA ILE A 68 6.26 0.53 3.34
C ILE A 68 6.70 0.60 4.81
N TYR A 69 6.26 1.61 5.55
CA TYR A 69 6.60 1.73 6.97
C TYR A 69 6.11 0.52 7.78
N ARG A 70 4.85 0.12 7.56
CA ARG A 70 4.25 -1.01 8.27
C ARG A 70 4.96 -2.32 7.95
N THR A 71 5.30 -2.55 6.69
CA THR A 71 5.84 -3.84 6.23
C THR A 71 7.33 -3.98 6.47
N LEU A 72 8.10 -2.89 6.47
CA LEU A 72 9.55 -2.94 6.62
C LEU A 72 10.03 -2.47 8.00
N PHE A 73 9.41 -1.43 8.57
CA PHE A 73 9.91 -0.82 9.82
C PHE A 73 9.21 -1.34 11.08
N GLN A 74 7.98 -1.80 10.97
CA GLN A 74 7.25 -2.37 12.11
C GLN A 74 7.38 -3.90 12.24
N ARG A 75 8.00 -4.58 11.26
CA ARG A 75 8.28 -6.01 11.38
C ARG A 75 9.58 -6.26 12.13
N ASP A 76 9.55 -7.28 12.99
CA ASP A 76 10.72 -7.75 13.72
C ASP A 76 11.72 -8.44 12.79
N PHE A 77 12.98 -8.54 13.23
CA PHE A 77 13.99 -9.32 12.52
C PHE A 77 13.68 -10.81 12.62
N SER A 78 13.82 -11.52 11.50
CA SER A 78 13.71 -12.98 11.44
C SER A 78 15.06 -13.56 11.05
N TYR A 79 15.56 -14.49 11.86
CA TYR A 79 16.80 -15.22 11.58
C TYR A 79 16.59 -16.35 10.54
N ASP A 80 15.35 -16.72 10.28
CA ASP A 80 14.96 -17.75 9.33
C ASP A 80 13.83 -17.25 8.41
N SER A 81 14.23 -16.33 7.53
CA SER A 81 13.28 -15.66 6.63
C SER A 81 12.68 -16.58 5.55
N LEU A 82 13.20 -17.80 5.40
CA LEU A 82 12.72 -18.79 4.44
C LEU A 82 12.06 -20.02 5.12
N SER A 83 11.74 -19.93 6.42
CA SER A 83 11.15 -21.06 7.18
C SER A 83 9.76 -21.46 6.70
N ASP A 84 9.00 -20.54 6.08
CA ASP A 84 7.63 -20.77 5.62
C ASP A 84 7.35 -20.09 4.28
N VAL A 85 8.09 -20.47 3.24
CA VAL A 85 8.03 -19.84 1.90
C VAL A 85 6.64 -19.93 1.26
N PHE A 86 5.91 -21.02 1.47
CA PHE A 86 4.57 -21.17 0.91
C PHE A 86 3.53 -20.38 1.69
N GLY A 87 3.73 -20.18 2.98
CA GLY A 87 2.83 -19.44 3.86
C GLY A 87 1.50 -20.12 4.15
N GLY A 88 0.62 -19.42 4.83
CA GLY A 88 -0.71 -19.90 5.20
C GLY A 88 -1.77 -19.65 4.14
N TRP A 89 -2.36 -20.71 3.61
CA TRP A 89 -3.43 -20.64 2.58
C TRP A 89 -4.84 -20.74 3.15
N LYS A 90 -4.98 -20.77 4.48
CA LYS A 90 -6.27 -20.95 5.15
C LYS A 90 -6.74 -19.63 5.75
N ILE A 91 -7.90 -19.15 5.30
CA ILE A 91 -8.58 -17.97 5.88
C ILE A 91 -9.06 -18.27 7.31
N PHE A 92 -9.33 -19.55 7.64
CA PHE A 92 -9.75 -19.99 8.97
C PHE A 92 -8.67 -20.84 9.61
N LYS A 93 -8.27 -20.52 10.84
CA LYS A 93 -7.35 -21.35 11.64
C LYS A 93 -8.03 -22.65 12.03
N THR A 94 -7.42 -23.78 11.70
CA THR A 94 -7.99 -25.14 11.91
C THR A 94 -8.14 -25.53 13.39
N GLN A 95 -7.42 -24.87 14.31
CA GLN A 95 -7.46 -25.17 15.75
C GLN A 95 -8.40 -24.29 16.57
N TYR A 96 -8.86 -23.18 16.03
CA TYR A 96 -9.78 -22.26 16.67
C TYR A 96 -10.74 -21.75 15.60
N THR A 97 -12.03 -21.63 15.92
CA THR A 97 -13.08 -21.07 15.06
C THR A 97 -12.85 -19.56 14.79
N GLY A 98 -11.66 -19.19 14.31
CA GLY A 98 -11.26 -17.80 14.11
C GLY A 98 -10.64 -17.56 12.73
N LEU A 99 -10.80 -16.35 12.25
CA LEU A 99 -10.20 -15.86 11.01
C LEU A 99 -8.67 -15.75 11.18
N ASP A 100 -7.92 -16.02 10.11
CA ASP A 100 -6.50 -15.72 10.10
C ASP A 100 -6.31 -14.21 9.86
N TYR A 101 -5.93 -13.51 10.91
CA TYR A 101 -5.75 -12.06 10.88
C TYR A 101 -4.62 -11.61 9.93
N GLN A 102 -3.64 -12.49 9.64
CA GLN A 102 -2.57 -12.19 8.69
C GLN A 102 -3.15 -12.11 7.28
N VAL A 103 -3.90 -13.13 6.86
CA VAL A 103 -4.56 -13.17 5.55
C VAL A 103 -5.49 -11.97 5.35
N ILE A 104 -6.36 -11.70 6.34
CA ILE A 104 -7.29 -10.58 6.27
C ILE A 104 -6.53 -9.25 6.28
N GLY A 105 -5.48 -9.15 7.08
CA GLY A 105 -4.62 -7.96 7.15
C GLY A 105 -3.97 -7.63 5.81
N ASN A 106 -3.48 -8.63 5.09
CA ASN A 106 -2.87 -8.47 3.77
C ASN A 106 -3.91 -7.98 2.74
N ILE A 107 -5.08 -8.62 2.67
CA ILE A 107 -6.17 -8.17 1.79
C ILE A 107 -6.60 -6.74 2.13
N ALA A 108 -6.84 -6.44 3.42
CA ALA A 108 -7.30 -5.14 3.88
C ALA A 108 -6.25 -4.04 3.63
N MET A 109 -4.95 -4.36 3.72
CA MET A 109 -3.86 -3.43 3.46
C MET A 109 -3.73 -3.09 1.97
N PHE A 110 -3.97 -4.02 1.06
CA PHE A 110 -3.85 -3.76 -0.37
C PHE A 110 -5.15 -3.26 -1.02
N PHE A 111 -6.29 -3.39 -0.35
CA PHE A 111 -7.56 -2.86 -0.84
C PHE A 111 -7.54 -1.33 -1.09
N PRO A 112 -7.12 -0.47 -0.14
CA PRO A 112 -6.99 0.96 -0.41
C PRO A 112 -5.91 1.28 -1.46
N PHE A 113 -4.84 0.49 -1.55
CA PHE A 113 -3.82 0.64 -2.58
C PHE A 113 -4.43 0.49 -3.97
N GLY A 114 -5.16 -0.62 -4.22
CA GLY A 114 -5.78 -0.87 -5.51
C GLY A 114 -6.81 0.20 -5.89
N LEU A 115 -7.64 0.63 -4.94
CA LEU A 115 -8.60 1.71 -5.15
C LEU A 115 -7.91 3.04 -5.51
N LEU A 116 -6.91 3.45 -4.73
CA LEU A 116 -6.17 4.70 -4.98
C LEU A 116 -5.36 4.64 -6.27
N TRP A 117 -4.77 3.47 -6.60
CA TRP A 117 -4.08 3.26 -7.87
C TRP A 117 -5.02 3.49 -9.05
N THR A 118 -6.18 2.88 -9.03
CA THR A 118 -7.19 3.00 -10.08
C THR A 118 -7.70 4.43 -10.21
N LEU A 119 -7.99 5.10 -9.09
CA LEU A 119 -8.41 6.50 -9.07
C LEU A 119 -7.33 7.45 -9.61
N THR A 120 -6.06 7.09 -9.49
CA THR A 120 -4.93 7.94 -9.92
C THR A 120 -4.63 7.76 -11.41
N PHE A 121 -4.58 6.52 -11.90
CA PHE A 121 -4.04 6.21 -13.21
C PHE A 121 -5.06 5.70 -14.23
N GLU A 122 -6.18 5.12 -13.77
CA GLU A 122 -7.16 4.45 -14.63
C GLU A 122 -8.57 5.06 -14.51
N ARG A 123 -8.68 6.29 -14.01
CA ARG A 123 -9.98 6.90 -13.67
C ARG A 123 -10.94 7.02 -14.85
N GLU A 124 -10.41 7.24 -16.04
CA GLU A 124 -11.20 7.42 -17.26
C GLU A 124 -11.59 6.07 -17.91
N GLU A 125 -10.97 4.96 -17.51
CA GLU A 125 -11.23 3.63 -18.07
C GLU A 125 -11.82 2.67 -17.02
N LYS A 126 -13.11 2.36 -17.16
CA LYS A 126 -13.77 1.34 -16.36
C LYS A 126 -13.84 0.03 -17.16
N SER A 127 -12.75 -0.71 -17.23
CA SER A 127 -12.66 -1.89 -18.09
C SER A 127 -11.87 -3.05 -17.47
N VAL A 128 -11.91 -4.22 -18.10
CA VAL A 128 -11.06 -5.36 -17.74
C VAL A 128 -9.57 -5.00 -17.79
N LYS A 129 -9.16 -4.09 -18.67
CA LYS A 129 -7.79 -3.58 -18.75
C LYS A 129 -7.36 -2.92 -17.42
N THR A 130 -8.23 -2.11 -16.81
CA THR A 130 -8.02 -1.51 -15.48
C THR A 130 -7.76 -2.55 -14.41
N LEU A 131 -8.55 -3.66 -14.40
CA LEU A 131 -8.32 -4.77 -13.46
C LEU A 131 -6.95 -5.42 -13.69
N LEU A 132 -6.57 -5.67 -14.94
CA LEU A 132 -5.28 -6.29 -15.27
C LEU A 132 -4.10 -5.40 -14.87
N ILE A 133 -4.18 -4.10 -15.13
CA ILE A 133 -3.13 -3.14 -14.74
C ILE A 133 -3.02 -3.08 -13.22
N THR A 134 -4.14 -3.00 -12.50
CA THR A 134 -4.12 -2.95 -11.03
C THR A 134 -3.66 -4.28 -10.43
N LEU A 135 -4.01 -5.42 -11.02
CA LEU A 135 -3.50 -6.74 -10.63
C LEU A 135 -1.97 -6.77 -10.75
N LEU A 136 -1.43 -6.39 -11.92
CA LEU A 136 0.02 -6.38 -12.15
C LEU A 136 0.73 -5.41 -11.21
N SER A 137 0.18 -4.22 -11.01
CA SER A 137 0.77 -3.22 -10.10
C SER A 137 0.77 -3.70 -8.65
N SER A 138 -0.32 -4.33 -8.20
CA SER A 138 -0.42 -4.91 -6.85
C SER A 138 0.53 -6.10 -6.68
N LEU A 139 0.64 -6.96 -7.69
CA LEU A 139 1.57 -8.08 -7.70
C LEU A 139 3.03 -7.61 -7.61
N CYS A 140 3.42 -6.65 -8.46
CA CYS A 140 4.76 -6.08 -8.45
C CYS A 140 5.09 -5.40 -7.12
N PHE A 141 4.15 -4.63 -6.57
CA PHE A 141 4.36 -3.95 -5.30
C PHE A 141 4.45 -4.94 -4.14
N SER A 142 3.60 -5.96 -4.10
CA SER A 142 3.66 -7.02 -3.09
C SER A 142 4.96 -7.83 -3.19
N ALA A 143 5.35 -8.24 -4.39
CA ALA A 143 6.62 -8.94 -4.61
C ALA A 143 7.83 -8.08 -4.18
N PHE A 144 7.80 -6.77 -4.47
CA PHE A 144 8.82 -5.84 -4.00
C PHE A 144 8.92 -5.81 -2.47
N ILE A 145 7.78 -5.78 -1.76
CA ILE A 145 7.74 -5.81 -0.30
C ILE A 145 8.37 -7.12 0.21
N GLU A 146 7.91 -8.27 -0.27
CA GLU A 146 8.40 -9.59 0.18
C GLU A 146 9.90 -9.77 -0.09
N ILE A 147 10.38 -9.38 -1.28
CA ILE A 147 11.81 -9.43 -1.61
C ILE A 147 12.61 -8.50 -0.70
N THR A 148 12.10 -7.29 -0.43
CA THR A 148 12.76 -6.35 0.47
C THR A 148 12.81 -6.88 1.90
N GLN A 149 11.72 -7.50 2.39
CA GLN A 149 11.69 -8.16 3.69
C GLN A 149 12.72 -9.28 3.78
N LEU A 150 12.83 -10.10 2.74
CA LEU A 150 13.84 -11.16 2.66
C LEU A 150 15.27 -10.60 2.73
N ILE A 151 15.58 -9.57 1.93
CA ILE A 151 16.93 -8.95 1.89
C ILE A 151 17.29 -8.35 3.25
N PHE A 152 16.35 -7.70 3.94
CA PHE A 152 16.61 -7.05 5.23
C PHE A 152 16.30 -7.95 6.44
N SER A 153 15.99 -9.23 6.22
CA SER A 153 15.60 -10.19 7.27
C SER A 153 14.45 -9.68 8.16
N LYS A 154 13.45 -9.07 7.53
CA LYS A 154 12.25 -8.49 8.20
C LYS A 154 11.04 -9.40 8.03
N GLY A 155 10.84 -10.33 8.98
CA GLY A 155 9.80 -11.35 8.91
C GLY A 155 10.17 -12.53 8.01
N THR A 156 9.16 -13.29 7.59
CA THR A 156 9.31 -14.46 6.69
C THR A 156 8.77 -14.14 5.32
N PHE A 157 9.50 -14.52 4.27
CA PHE A 157 9.01 -14.44 2.91
C PHE A 157 7.91 -15.47 2.67
N GLN A 158 6.73 -15.03 2.18
CA GLN A 158 5.60 -15.92 1.96
C GLN A 158 4.90 -15.64 0.63
N PHE A 159 4.78 -16.67 -0.22
CA PHE A 159 3.99 -16.59 -1.47
C PHE A 159 2.52 -16.31 -1.21
N SER A 160 1.96 -16.83 -0.13
CA SER A 160 0.57 -16.54 0.26
C SER A 160 0.32 -15.04 0.46
N ASP A 161 1.28 -14.31 1.03
CA ASP A 161 1.18 -12.87 1.26
C ASP A 161 1.13 -12.11 -0.07
N ILE A 162 1.94 -12.52 -1.06
CA ILE A 162 1.89 -11.93 -2.41
C ILE A 162 0.50 -12.11 -3.04
N VAL A 163 -0.08 -13.29 -2.92
CA VAL A 163 -1.40 -13.60 -3.50
C VAL A 163 -2.50 -12.81 -2.79
N TYR A 164 -2.52 -12.78 -1.45
CA TYR A 164 -3.56 -12.08 -0.69
C TYR A 164 -3.47 -10.56 -0.83
N ASN A 165 -2.27 -10.00 -0.87
CA ASN A 165 -2.04 -8.60 -1.18
C ASN A 165 -2.58 -8.26 -2.58
N THR A 166 -2.23 -9.06 -3.59
CA THR A 166 -2.70 -8.86 -4.96
C THR A 166 -4.22 -8.94 -5.05
N LEU A 167 -4.84 -9.92 -4.37
CA LEU A 167 -6.29 -10.05 -4.28
C LEU A 167 -6.93 -8.79 -3.66
N GLY A 168 -6.36 -8.28 -2.57
CA GLY A 168 -6.79 -7.03 -1.95
C GLY A 168 -6.79 -5.85 -2.92
N GLY A 169 -5.71 -5.70 -3.69
CA GLY A 169 -5.60 -4.65 -4.70
C GLY A 169 -6.65 -4.78 -5.81
N VAL A 170 -6.89 -6.00 -6.31
CA VAL A 170 -7.93 -6.25 -7.32
C VAL A 170 -9.32 -5.93 -6.76
N LEU A 171 -9.62 -6.33 -5.52
CA LEU A 171 -10.89 -5.98 -4.88
C LEU A 171 -11.10 -4.46 -4.76
N GLY A 172 -10.03 -3.70 -4.48
CA GLY A 172 -10.07 -2.24 -4.49
C GLY A 172 -10.41 -1.66 -5.87
N ALA A 173 -9.85 -2.23 -6.95
CA ALA A 173 -10.17 -1.84 -8.32
C ALA A 173 -11.62 -2.21 -8.72
N VAL A 174 -12.11 -3.37 -8.29
CA VAL A 174 -13.51 -3.80 -8.55
C VAL A 174 -14.50 -2.78 -8.01
N ILE A 175 -14.29 -2.29 -6.77
CA ILE A 175 -15.18 -1.26 -6.17
C ILE A 175 -15.21 0.03 -7.01
N PHE A 176 -14.10 0.37 -7.67
CA PHE A 176 -14.06 1.53 -8.56
C PHE A 176 -14.86 1.33 -9.86
N ILE A 177 -14.87 0.09 -10.39
CA ILE A 177 -15.48 -0.21 -11.70
C ILE A 177 -17.01 -0.32 -11.58
N ILE A 178 -17.52 -0.83 -10.44
CA ILE A 178 -18.95 -0.94 -10.14
C ILE A 178 -19.54 0.45 -9.87
#